data_7b3cf888880f5b4c093015130238a6c3
#
_entry.id   7b3cf888880f5b4c093015130238a6c3
#
_cell.length_a   1.000
_cell.length_b   1.000
_cell.length_c   1.000
_cell.angle_alpha   90.00
_cell.angle_beta   90.00
_cell.angle_gamma   90.00
#
_symmetry.space_group_name_H-M   'P 1'
#
loop_
_entity.id
_entity.type
_entity.pdbx_description
1 polymer ?
#
loop_
_entity_poly.entity_id
_entity_poly.type
_entity_poly.pdbx_seq_one_letter_code
_entity_poly.pdbx_strand_id
1 'polypeptide(L)'
;MGPTPTVPRMYPYAEEMLDWADEHGIVVIDETAAVGFNLSLGIGFEAGNKPKELYSEEAVNGETQQAHLQAIKELIARDKNHPSVVMWSIANEPDTRPQGAREYFAPLAEATRKLDPTRPITCVNVMFCDAHTDTISDLFDVLCLNRYYGWYVQSGDLETAEKVLEKELLAWQEKLHQPIIITEYGVDTLAGLHSMYTDMWSEEYQCAWLDMYHRVFDRVSAVVGEQVWNFADFATSQGILRVGGNKKGIFSRDRKPKSAAFLLQKRWTGMNFGEKPQQGGKQ
;
A
#
# COMPACT_ATOMS: atom_id res chain seq x y z
N MET A 1 -4.62 -14.74 -19.73
CA MET A 1 -5.36 -13.71 -18.98
C MET A 1 -4.33 -12.75 -18.43
N GLY A 2 -4.46 -11.43 -18.66
CA GLY A 2 -3.59 -10.42 -18.06
C GLY A 2 -3.77 -10.34 -16.54
N PRO A 3 -2.94 -9.56 -15.81
CA PRO A 3 -3.11 -9.37 -14.39
C PRO A 3 -4.51 -8.86 -14.09
N THR A 4 -5.16 -9.47 -13.12
CA THR A 4 -6.42 -8.96 -12.62
C THR A 4 -6.12 -7.60 -11.98
N PRO A 5 -6.68 -6.49 -12.47
CA PRO A 5 -6.45 -5.20 -11.86
C PRO A 5 -6.94 -5.24 -10.41
N THR A 6 -6.06 -4.88 -9.48
CA THR A 6 -6.43 -4.72 -8.08
C THR A 6 -6.82 -3.28 -7.83
N VAL A 7 -7.95 -3.05 -7.17
CA VAL A 7 -8.36 -1.70 -6.79
C VAL A 7 -7.56 -1.27 -5.56
N PRO A 8 -6.93 -0.07 -5.58
CA PRO A 8 -6.23 0.46 -4.42
C PRO A 8 -7.19 0.55 -3.24
N ARG A 9 -6.75 0.06 -2.07
CA ARG A 9 -7.47 0.21 -0.82
C ARG A 9 -7.30 1.62 -0.27
N MET A 10 -8.16 2.04 0.49
CA MET A 10 -8.28 3.02 1.57
C MET A 10 -9.78 3.21 1.77
N TYR A 11 -10.28 2.76 2.89
CA TYR A 11 -11.69 2.79 3.27
C TYR A 11 -12.58 1.73 2.61
N PRO A 12 -13.67 1.36 3.29
CA PRO A 12 -14.68 0.46 2.72
C PRO A 12 -15.27 1.04 1.44
N TYR A 13 -15.39 0.20 0.43
CA TYR A 13 -16.05 0.59 -0.82
C TYR A 13 -17.58 0.61 -0.68
N ALA A 14 -18.24 1.35 -1.58
CA ALA A 14 -19.68 1.19 -1.77
C ALA A 14 -19.99 -0.21 -2.31
N GLU A 15 -21.11 -0.79 -1.90
CA GLU A 15 -21.51 -2.15 -2.30
C GLU A 15 -21.61 -2.29 -3.83
N GLU A 16 -22.08 -1.25 -4.53
CA GLU A 16 -22.15 -1.22 -6.00
C GLU A 16 -20.76 -1.35 -6.66
N MET A 17 -19.70 -0.91 -5.98
CA MET A 17 -18.32 -1.07 -6.47
C MET A 17 -17.86 -2.52 -6.31
N LEU A 18 -18.28 -3.20 -5.26
CA LEU A 18 -17.99 -4.62 -5.04
C LEU A 18 -18.79 -5.48 -6.01
N ASP A 19 -20.07 -5.18 -6.23
CA ASP A 19 -20.90 -5.83 -7.24
C ASP A 19 -20.25 -5.72 -8.64
N TRP A 20 -19.78 -4.52 -8.98
CA TRP A 20 -19.12 -4.30 -10.25
C TRP A 20 -17.78 -5.06 -10.34
N ALA A 21 -17.01 -5.11 -9.24
CA ALA A 21 -15.76 -5.87 -9.18
C ALA A 21 -16.00 -7.36 -9.35
N ASP A 22 -17.08 -7.91 -8.75
CA ASP A 22 -17.49 -9.30 -8.90
C ASP A 22 -17.81 -9.65 -10.36
N GLU A 23 -18.57 -8.79 -11.05
CA GLU A 23 -18.94 -8.99 -12.45
C GLU A 23 -17.75 -8.88 -13.41
N HIS A 24 -16.75 -8.06 -13.08
CA HIS A 24 -15.63 -7.77 -13.98
C HIS A 24 -14.33 -8.52 -13.61
N GLY A 25 -14.35 -9.37 -12.57
CA GLY A 25 -13.20 -10.16 -12.16
C GLY A 25 -12.06 -9.30 -11.59
N ILE A 26 -12.40 -8.22 -10.88
CA ILE A 26 -11.44 -7.35 -10.21
C ILE A 26 -11.25 -7.83 -8.78
N VAL A 27 -10.01 -8.07 -8.37
CA VAL A 27 -9.67 -8.51 -7.00
C VAL A 27 -9.57 -7.31 -6.08
N VAL A 28 -10.20 -7.41 -4.91
CA VAL A 28 -10.26 -6.34 -3.91
C VAL A 28 -9.62 -6.82 -2.61
N ILE A 29 -8.73 -5.98 -2.05
CA ILE A 29 -8.35 -6.03 -0.64
C ILE A 29 -9.28 -5.05 0.06
N ASP A 30 -10.22 -5.53 0.83
CA ASP A 30 -11.17 -4.66 1.50
C ASP A 30 -10.63 -4.21 2.85
N GLU A 31 -10.76 -2.92 3.17
CA GLU A 31 -10.06 -2.31 4.29
C GLU A 31 -10.97 -1.48 5.18
N THR A 32 -10.77 -1.60 6.49
CA THR A 32 -11.44 -0.73 7.46
C THR A 32 -10.93 0.71 7.38
N ALA A 33 -11.75 1.68 7.79
CA ALA A 33 -11.38 3.10 7.82
C ALA A 33 -10.37 3.47 8.93
N ALA A 34 -9.50 2.53 9.33
CA ALA A 34 -8.52 2.73 10.41
C ALA A 34 -7.24 3.37 9.86
N VAL A 35 -7.25 4.69 9.71
CA VAL A 35 -6.15 5.55 9.25
C VAL A 35 -5.79 6.55 10.34
N GLY A 36 -4.54 7.00 10.39
CA GLY A 36 -4.10 8.06 11.31
C GLY A 36 -3.46 7.56 12.60
N PHE A 37 -3.28 6.26 12.79
CA PHE A 37 -2.54 5.71 13.93
C PHE A 37 -1.03 5.89 13.78
N ASN A 38 -0.61 7.12 13.42
CA ASN A 38 0.80 7.44 13.23
C ASN A 38 1.08 8.92 13.48
N LEU A 39 1.75 9.22 14.59
CA LEU A 39 2.09 10.59 14.97
C LEU A 39 3.07 11.26 13.99
N SER A 40 3.89 10.49 13.31
CA SER A 40 4.90 11.01 12.37
C SER A 40 4.25 11.55 11.09
N LEU A 41 3.11 11.00 10.67
CA LEU A 41 2.38 11.47 9.49
C LEU A 41 1.51 12.69 9.77
N GLY A 42 1.28 13.05 11.04
CA GLY A 42 0.45 14.20 11.42
C GLY A 42 -1.02 14.05 11.07
N ILE A 43 -1.47 12.86 10.70
CA ILE A 43 -2.87 12.56 10.38
C ILE A 43 -3.62 12.28 11.68
N GLY A 44 -4.82 12.88 11.83
CA GLY A 44 -5.72 12.61 12.95
C GLY A 44 -5.47 13.44 14.21
N PHE A 45 -4.41 14.28 14.25
CA PHE A 45 -4.13 15.14 15.38
C PHE A 45 -3.92 16.60 14.94
N GLU A 46 -4.54 17.53 15.66
CA GLU A 46 -4.33 18.95 15.44
C GLU A 46 -2.91 19.38 15.83
N ALA A 47 -2.36 20.37 15.12
CA ALA A 47 -1.05 20.93 15.42
C ALA A 47 -1.05 21.49 16.85
N GLY A 48 -0.22 20.93 17.73
CA GLY A 48 -0.12 21.31 19.13
C GLY A 48 -0.76 20.36 20.14
N ASN A 49 -1.63 19.43 19.71
CA ASN A 49 -2.31 18.45 20.57
C ASN A 49 -1.86 17.00 20.30
N LYS A 50 -0.62 16.80 19.87
CA LYS A 50 -0.08 15.43 19.68
C LYS A 50 0.15 14.79 21.06
N PRO A 51 -0.42 13.60 21.33
CA PRO A 51 -0.08 12.85 22.53
C PRO A 51 1.41 12.48 22.52
N LYS A 52 1.98 12.27 23.71
CA LYS A 52 3.39 11.82 23.82
C LYS A 52 3.57 10.40 23.29
N GLU A 53 2.57 9.56 23.57
CA GLU A 53 2.52 8.17 23.17
C GLU A 53 1.23 7.91 22.39
N LEU A 54 1.34 7.23 21.25
CA LEU A 54 0.21 6.94 20.40
C LEU A 54 -0.77 5.96 21.07
N TYR A 55 -0.25 4.83 21.56
CA TYR A 55 -1.04 3.80 22.23
C TYR A 55 -1.12 4.12 23.72
N SER A 56 -2.04 4.99 24.09
CA SER A 56 -2.22 5.49 25.45
C SER A 56 -3.69 5.84 25.69
N GLU A 57 -4.09 6.03 26.95
CA GLU A 57 -5.44 6.46 27.30
C GLU A 57 -5.84 7.82 26.70
N GLU A 58 -4.85 8.68 26.40
CA GLU A 58 -5.08 10.01 25.81
C GLU A 58 -5.29 9.97 24.28
N ALA A 59 -4.95 8.86 23.60
CA ALA A 59 -4.99 8.76 22.14
C ALA A 59 -5.67 7.47 21.67
N VAL A 60 -4.89 6.42 21.42
CA VAL A 60 -5.39 5.13 20.92
C VAL A 60 -5.50 4.17 22.09
N ASN A 61 -6.69 4.05 22.64
CA ASN A 61 -7.02 3.32 23.88
C ASN A 61 -8.01 2.17 23.63
N GLY A 62 -8.55 1.62 24.71
CA GLY A 62 -9.52 0.52 24.68
C GLY A 62 -10.84 0.87 23.98
N GLU A 63 -11.33 2.10 24.09
CA GLU A 63 -12.55 2.53 23.38
C GLU A 63 -12.31 2.61 21.87
N THR A 64 -11.15 3.14 21.46
CA THR A 64 -10.72 3.15 20.05
C THR A 64 -10.60 1.73 19.50
N GLN A 65 -10.04 0.80 20.30
CA GLN A 65 -9.93 -0.60 19.92
C GLN A 65 -11.30 -1.26 19.76
N GLN A 66 -12.25 -0.97 20.64
CA GLN A 66 -13.63 -1.48 20.54
C GLN A 66 -14.35 -0.95 19.30
N ALA A 67 -14.23 0.36 19.02
CA ALA A 67 -14.78 0.96 17.81
C ALA A 67 -14.17 0.35 16.53
N HIS A 68 -12.84 0.11 16.54
CA HIS A 68 -12.15 -0.54 15.43
C HIS A 68 -12.62 -1.99 15.26
N LEU A 69 -12.78 -2.75 16.34
CA LEU A 69 -13.33 -4.10 16.28
C LEU A 69 -14.76 -4.11 15.72
N GLN A 70 -15.58 -3.13 16.08
CA GLN A 70 -16.92 -3.00 15.55
C GLN A 70 -16.90 -2.71 14.04
N ALA A 71 -16.02 -1.82 13.56
CA ALA A 71 -15.83 -1.55 12.15
C ALA A 71 -15.41 -2.81 11.36
N ILE A 72 -14.49 -3.61 11.90
CA ILE A 72 -14.10 -4.91 11.31
C ILE A 72 -15.31 -5.86 11.20
N LYS A 73 -16.12 -5.97 12.25
CA LYS A 73 -17.31 -6.84 12.25
C LYS A 73 -18.32 -6.42 11.19
N GLU A 74 -18.57 -5.13 11.07
CA GLU A 74 -19.52 -4.58 10.11
C GLU A 74 -19.04 -4.76 8.67
N LEU A 75 -17.74 -4.48 8.40
CA LEU A 75 -17.13 -4.69 7.10
C LEU A 75 -17.26 -6.15 6.65
N ILE A 76 -16.79 -7.09 7.47
CA ILE A 76 -16.83 -8.51 7.13
C ILE A 76 -18.27 -9.02 7.01
N ALA A 77 -19.18 -8.58 7.87
CA ALA A 77 -20.58 -8.99 7.80
C ALA A 77 -21.23 -8.54 6.49
N ARG A 78 -20.90 -7.33 6.02
CA ARG A 78 -21.42 -6.79 4.77
C ARG A 78 -20.80 -7.48 3.54
N ASP A 79 -19.46 -7.60 3.50
CA ASP A 79 -18.72 -7.82 2.24
C ASP A 79 -18.20 -9.26 2.05
N LYS A 80 -18.28 -10.13 3.06
CA LYS A 80 -17.73 -11.50 2.96
C LYS A 80 -18.33 -12.37 1.86
N ASN A 81 -19.47 -12.00 1.31
CA ASN A 81 -20.12 -12.76 0.22
C ASN A 81 -19.71 -12.29 -1.18
N HIS A 82 -18.89 -11.23 -1.27
CA HIS A 82 -18.33 -10.78 -2.55
C HIS A 82 -17.13 -11.65 -2.94
N PRO A 83 -17.17 -12.39 -4.06
CA PRO A 83 -16.04 -13.19 -4.53
C PRO A 83 -14.82 -12.33 -4.95
N SER A 84 -15.03 -11.08 -5.27
CA SER A 84 -13.96 -10.12 -5.56
C SER A 84 -13.10 -9.80 -4.32
N VAL A 85 -13.66 -9.83 -3.12
CA VAL A 85 -12.94 -9.60 -1.87
C VAL A 85 -12.10 -10.82 -1.54
N VAL A 86 -10.79 -10.70 -1.67
CA VAL A 86 -9.86 -11.82 -1.48
C VAL A 86 -9.05 -11.74 -0.18
N MET A 87 -9.06 -10.58 0.49
CA MET A 87 -8.28 -10.33 1.68
C MET A 87 -8.89 -9.19 2.51
N TRP A 88 -8.74 -9.26 3.83
CA TRP A 88 -9.12 -8.20 4.75
C TRP A 88 -7.89 -7.42 5.21
N SER A 89 -7.92 -6.09 5.07
CA SER A 89 -6.94 -5.18 5.67
C SER A 89 -7.58 -4.46 6.85
N ILE A 90 -6.93 -4.52 8.01
CA ILE A 90 -7.52 -3.96 9.23
C ILE A 90 -7.06 -2.55 9.56
N ALA A 91 -5.96 -2.07 8.96
CA ALA A 91 -5.51 -0.69 9.12
C ALA A 91 -4.55 -0.29 8.00
N ASN A 92 -4.48 1.04 7.76
CA ASN A 92 -3.50 1.64 6.86
C ASN A 92 -2.48 2.49 7.64
N GLU A 93 -1.20 2.16 7.47
CA GLU A 93 -0.03 2.90 7.94
C GLU A 93 0.01 3.27 9.44
N PRO A 94 -0.38 2.36 10.36
CA PRO A 94 -0.18 2.62 11.76
C PRO A 94 1.30 2.66 12.11
N ASP A 95 1.65 3.34 13.21
CA ASP A 95 3.00 3.21 13.79
C ASP A 95 3.11 1.85 14.50
N THR A 96 3.84 0.93 13.90
CA THR A 96 3.98 -0.44 14.37
C THR A 96 5.19 -0.68 15.29
N ARG A 97 5.98 0.38 15.55
CA ARG A 97 7.21 0.31 16.35
C ARG A 97 6.99 0.24 17.84
N PRO A 98 6.04 1.00 18.44
CA PRO A 98 5.81 0.95 19.88
C PRO A 98 5.26 -0.40 20.31
N GLN A 99 5.64 -0.85 21.51
CA GLN A 99 5.14 -2.10 22.12
C GLN A 99 3.61 -2.12 22.22
N GLY A 100 2.97 -1.01 22.53
CA GLY A 100 1.52 -0.87 22.58
C GLY A 100 0.80 -1.16 21.23
N ALA A 101 1.52 -1.12 20.11
CA ALA A 101 0.96 -1.52 18.82
C ALA A 101 0.54 -3.00 18.83
N ARG A 102 1.40 -3.88 19.35
CA ARG A 102 1.09 -5.31 19.42
C ARG A 102 -0.08 -5.61 20.35
N GLU A 103 -0.15 -4.93 21.47
CA GLU A 103 -1.25 -5.08 22.45
C GLU A 103 -2.58 -4.61 21.82
N TYR A 104 -2.52 -3.59 20.99
CA TYR A 104 -3.69 -3.07 20.27
C TYR A 104 -4.12 -3.98 19.12
N PHE A 105 -3.21 -4.41 18.25
CA PHE A 105 -3.55 -5.13 17.02
C PHE A 105 -3.75 -6.64 17.18
N ALA A 106 -3.11 -7.30 18.14
CA ALA A 106 -3.22 -8.77 18.28
C ALA A 106 -4.66 -9.26 18.53
N PRO A 107 -5.46 -8.64 19.43
CA PRO A 107 -6.86 -9.03 19.61
C PRO A 107 -7.72 -8.78 18.36
N LEU A 108 -7.43 -7.70 17.59
CA LEU A 108 -8.15 -7.38 16.36
C LEU A 108 -7.85 -8.40 15.25
N ALA A 109 -6.58 -8.78 15.07
CA ALA A 109 -6.19 -9.80 14.12
C ALA A 109 -6.82 -11.18 14.44
N GLU A 110 -6.83 -11.57 15.72
CA GLU A 110 -7.49 -12.80 16.17
C GLU A 110 -9.00 -12.76 15.90
N ALA A 111 -9.65 -11.65 16.22
CA ALA A 111 -11.08 -11.47 15.97
C ALA A 111 -11.42 -11.50 14.48
N THR A 112 -10.61 -10.87 13.64
CA THR A 112 -10.79 -10.86 12.17
C THR A 112 -10.75 -12.30 11.62
N ARG A 113 -9.77 -13.11 12.02
CA ARG A 113 -9.69 -14.53 11.63
C ARG A 113 -10.89 -15.35 12.08
N LYS A 114 -11.45 -15.06 13.24
CA LYS A 114 -12.65 -15.74 13.74
C LYS A 114 -13.91 -15.37 12.97
N LEU A 115 -14.00 -14.13 12.48
CA LEU A 115 -15.14 -13.62 11.72
C LEU A 115 -15.16 -14.16 10.27
N ASP A 116 -13.98 -14.31 9.67
CA ASP A 116 -13.82 -14.98 8.38
C ASP A 116 -12.51 -15.80 8.33
N PRO A 117 -12.58 -17.11 8.58
CA PRO A 117 -11.41 -17.99 8.51
C PRO A 117 -11.03 -18.40 7.08
N THR A 118 -11.73 -17.91 6.07
CA THR A 118 -11.56 -18.34 4.67
C THR A 118 -10.62 -17.42 3.89
N ARG A 119 -10.42 -16.19 4.34
CA ARG A 119 -9.58 -15.18 3.69
C ARG A 119 -8.36 -14.81 4.54
N PRO A 120 -7.21 -14.56 3.91
CA PRO A 120 -6.06 -14.01 4.61
C PRO A 120 -6.35 -12.60 5.13
N ILE A 121 -5.61 -12.22 6.17
CA ILE A 121 -5.68 -10.89 6.76
C ILE A 121 -4.35 -10.17 6.66
N THR A 122 -4.41 -8.85 6.59
CA THR A 122 -3.24 -7.97 6.55
C THR A 122 -3.45 -6.68 7.36
N CYS A 123 -2.36 -5.99 7.59
CA CYS A 123 -2.29 -4.60 8.02
C CYS A 123 -1.18 -3.92 7.22
N VAL A 124 -1.47 -2.73 6.69
CA VAL A 124 -0.53 -2.07 5.79
C VAL A 124 0.55 -1.34 6.54
N ASN A 125 1.78 -1.74 6.31
CA ASN A 125 2.95 -1.18 6.97
C ASN A 125 3.41 0.12 6.27
N VAL A 126 3.68 1.14 7.06
CA VAL A 126 4.23 2.43 6.63
C VAL A 126 5.74 2.35 6.40
N MET A 127 6.26 3.13 5.45
CA MET A 127 7.68 3.09 5.06
C MET A 127 8.69 3.42 6.18
N PHE A 128 8.25 3.99 7.31
CA PHE A 128 9.11 4.31 8.45
C PHE A 128 9.24 3.18 9.48
N CYS A 129 8.48 2.10 9.30
CA CYS A 129 8.50 0.92 10.13
C CYS A 129 9.12 -0.24 9.33
N ASP A 130 10.42 -0.42 9.49
CA ASP A 130 11.17 -1.44 8.77
C ASP A 130 11.12 -2.82 9.46
N ALA A 131 11.71 -3.82 8.84
CA ALA A 131 11.73 -5.19 9.34
C ALA A 131 12.35 -5.34 10.74
N HIS A 132 13.22 -4.42 11.17
CA HIS A 132 13.89 -4.50 12.48
C HIS A 132 13.07 -3.85 13.58
N THR A 133 12.28 -2.84 13.26
CA THR A 133 11.54 -2.04 14.24
C THR A 133 10.06 -2.41 14.36
N ASP A 134 9.52 -3.08 13.36
CA ASP A 134 8.12 -3.53 13.35
C ASP A 134 7.84 -4.63 14.39
N THR A 135 6.71 -4.50 15.08
CA THR A 135 6.30 -5.40 16.18
C THR A 135 5.02 -6.18 15.92
N ILE A 136 4.35 -6.01 14.78
CA ILE A 136 3.02 -6.58 14.52
C ILE A 136 2.87 -7.37 13.22
N SER A 137 3.75 -7.21 12.25
CA SER A 137 3.54 -7.80 10.91
C SER A 137 3.49 -9.33 10.92
N ASP A 138 4.07 -9.97 11.92
CA ASP A 138 3.97 -11.42 12.16
C ASP A 138 2.57 -11.89 12.61
N LEU A 139 1.69 -10.97 13.00
CA LEU A 139 0.29 -11.26 13.33
C LEU A 139 -0.57 -11.55 12.08
N PHE A 140 -0.09 -11.24 10.89
CA PHE A 140 -0.85 -11.27 9.64
C PHE A 140 -0.37 -12.37 8.69
N ASP A 141 -1.14 -12.64 7.64
CA ASP A 141 -0.87 -13.74 6.70
C ASP A 141 -0.09 -13.26 5.48
N VAL A 142 -0.28 -11.99 5.10
CA VAL A 142 0.35 -11.33 3.98
C VAL A 142 0.93 -10.01 4.45
N LEU A 143 2.19 -9.75 4.10
CA LEU A 143 2.83 -8.48 4.39
C LEU A 143 2.49 -7.47 3.30
N CYS A 144 1.75 -6.42 3.65
CA CYS A 144 1.41 -5.32 2.76
C CYS A 144 2.26 -4.09 3.08
N LEU A 145 2.92 -3.52 2.07
CA LEU A 145 3.90 -2.44 2.25
C LEU A 145 3.57 -1.24 1.37
N ASN A 146 3.58 -0.03 1.96
CA ASN A 146 3.56 1.23 1.24
C ASN A 146 4.99 1.78 1.16
N ARG A 147 5.55 1.94 -0.06
CA ARG A 147 6.97 2.31 -0.22
C ARG A 147 7.17 3.38 -1.27
N TYR A 148 8.01 4.39 -0.91
CA TYR A 148 8.21 5.60 -1.70
C TYR A 148 9.68 6.03 -1.77
N TYR A 149 10.64 5.10 -1.80
CA TYR A 149 12.07 5.37 -2.05
C TYR A 149 12.25 6.03 -3.42
N GLY A 150 13.10 7.03 -3.49
CA GLY A 150 13.24 7.85 -4.69
C GLY A 150 12.23 9.00 -4.78
N TRP A 151 11.26 9.08 -3.83
CA TRP A 151 10.31 10.18 -3.75
C TRP A 151 10.39 10.94 -2.43
N TYR A 152 9.94 10.36 -1.31
CA TYR A 152 10.03 11.02 0.01
C TYR A 152 11.41 10.92 0.65
N VAL A 153 12.17 9.88 0.31
CA VAL A 153 13.56 9.68 0.70
C VAL A 153 14.35 9.28 -0.54
N GLN A 154 15.67 9.54 -0.57
CA GLN A 154 16.53 9.42 -1.76
C GLN A 154 15.90 10.12 -2.98
N SER A 155 15.29 11.29 -2.76
CA SER A 155 14.54 12.05 -3.75
C SER A 155 15.41 12.34 -4.99
N GLY A 156 14.99 11.90 -6.17
CA GLY A 156 15.74 12.06 -7.41
C GLY A 156 16.91 11.09 -7.62
N ASP A 157 17.33 10.35 -6.61
CA ASP A 157 18.41 9.35 -6.70
C ASP A 157 17.85 7.93 -6.82
N LEU A 158 17.49 7.56 -8.04
CA LEU A 158 16.89 6.25 -8.33
C LEU A 158 17.88 5.09 -8.13
N GLU A 159 19.19 5.31 -8.29
CA GLU A 159 20.20 4.26 -8.09
C GLU A 159 20.30 3.86 -6.61
N THR A 160 20.38 4.83 -5.72
CA THR A 160 20.38 4.57 -4.27
C THR A 160 19.02 4.03 -3.81
N ALA A 161 17.91 4.58 -4.34
CA ALA A 161 16.56 4.13 -4.01
C ALA A 161 16.35 2.65 -4.36
N GLU A 162 16.84 2.19 -5.52
CA GLU A 162 16.77 0.79 -5.94
C GLU A 162 17.47 -0.14 -4.95
N LYS A 163 18.69 0.20 -4.54
CA LYS A 163 19.48 -0.60 -3.59
C LYS A 163 18.84 -0.67 -2.21
N VAL A 164 18.30 0.45 -1.73
CA VAL A 164 17.66 0.52 -0.40
C VAL A 164 16.35 -0.26 -0.39
N LEU A 165 15.51 -0.10 -1.42
CA LEU A 165 14.26 -0.85 -1.57
C LEU A 165 14.50 -2.36 -1.60
N GLU A 166 15.45 -2.82 -2.43
CA GLU A 166 15.78 -4.24 -2.53
C GLU A 166 16.28 -4.82 -1.20
N LYS A 167 17.17 -4.09 -0.53
CA LYS A 167 17.69 -4.50 0.79
C LYS A 167 16.56 -4.63 1.82
N GLU A 168 15.63 -3.69 1.85
CA GLU A 168 14.50 -3.74 2.78
C GLU A 168 13.57 -4.92 2.50
N LEU A 169 13.18 -5.13 1.22
CA LEU A 169 12.30 -6.25 0.86
C LEU A 169 12.93 -7.61 1.17
N LEU A 170 14.23 -7.75 0.96
CA LEU A 170 14.97 -8.96 1.34
C LEU A 170 15.00 -9.17 2.86
N ALA A 171 15.16 -8.09 3.66
CA ALA A 171 15.10 -8.18 5.12
C ALA A 171 13.72 -8.61 5.61
N TRP A 172 12.65 -8.12 5.00
CA TRP A 172 11.29 -8.58 5.29
C TRP A 172 11.07 -10.05 4.90
N GLN A 173 11.54 -10.45 3.72
CA GLN A 173 11.48 -11.84 3.27
C GLN A 173 12.18 -12.79 4.24
N GLU A 174 13.37 -12.40 4.73
CA GLU A 174 14.14 -13.18 5.69
C GLU A 174 13.46 -13.25 7.06
N LYS A 175 12.88 -12.13 7.53
CA LYS A 175 12.24 -12.06 8.85
C LYS A 175 10.96 -12.89 8.95
N LEU A 176 10.08 -12.77 7.96
CA LEU A 176 8.70 -13.28 8.06
C LEU A 176 8.42 -14.51 7.21
N HIS A 177 9.15 -14.71 6.12
CA HIS A 177 8.89 -15.78 5.13
C HIS A 177 7.45 -15.76 4.58
N GLN A 178 6.82 -14.58 4.57
CA GLN A 178 5.45 -14.35 4.08
C GLN A 178 5.45 -13.78 2.67
N PRO A 179 4.36 -13.96 1.90
CA PRO A 179 4.18 -13.24 0.65
C PRO A 179 4.08 -11.73 0.91
N ILE A 180 4.69 -10.93 0.04
CA ILE A 180 4.69 -9.47 0.09
C ILE A 180 3.83 -8.92 -1.03
N ILE A 181 2.93 -8.01 -0.71
CA ILE A 181 2.24 -7.16 -1.69
C ILE A 181 2.67 -5.72 -1.46
N ILE A 182 3.17 -5.07 -2.50
CA ILE A 182 3.40 -3.64 -2.44
C ILE A 182 2.07 -2.95 -2.72
N THR A 183 1.50 -2.38 -1.69
CA THR A 183 0.12 -1.88 -1.70
C THR A 183 0.01 -0.41 -2.04
N GLU A 184 1.13 0.31 -1.92
CA GLU A 184 1.27 1.65 -2.48
C GLU A 184 2.71 1.91 -2.92
N TYR A 185 2.85 2.36 -4.17
CA TYR A 185 4.07 2.92 -4.72
C TYR A 185 3.72 3.89 -5.85
N GLY A 186 4.43 5.01 -5.93
CA GLY A 186 4.17 6.05 -6.93
C GLY A 186 4.82 7.39 -6.61
N VAL A 187 4.93 8.25 -7.60
CA VAL A 187 5.51 9.60 -7.48
C VAL A 187 4.58 10.65 -8.06
N ASP A 188 4.55 11.84 -7.43
CA ASP A 188 3.76 12.94 -7.98
C ASP A 188 4.34 13.40 -9.31
N THR A 189 3.46 13.61 -10.30
CA THR A 189 3.81 13.89 -11.69
C THR A 189 2.79 14.82 -12.31
N LEU A 190 3.25 15.94 -12.84
CA LEU A 190 2.39 16.89 -13.54
C LEU A 190 2.13 16.37 -14.96
N ALA A 191 0.87 16.11 -15.29
CA ALA A 191 0.50 15.66 -16.62
C ALA A 191 0.95 16.65 -17.70
N GLY A 192 1.67 16.16 -18.71
CA GLY A 192 2.23 16.98 -19.79
C GLY A 192 3.55 17.68 -19.45
N LEU A 193 4.10 17.51 -18.23
CA LEU A 193 5.44 17.99 -17.91
C LEU A 193 6.47 16.96 -18.37
N HIS A 194 7.32 17.37 -19.33
CA HIS A 194 8.38 16.55 -19.90
C HIS A 194 9.76 17.09 -19.57
N SER A 195 10.73 16.22 -19.33
CA SER A 195 12.12 16.58 -19.11
C SER A 195 13.09 15.62 -19.81
N MET A 196 14.06 16.18 -20.51
CA MET A 196 15.18 15.42 -21.10
C MET A 196 16.09 14.79 -20.04
N TYR A 197 16.10 15.33 -18.82
CA TYR A 197 16.99 14.93 -17.74
C TYR A 197 16.32 14.02 -16.70
N THR A 198 15.08 13.61 -16.97
CA THR A 198 14.31 12.77 -16.04
C THR A 198 14.15 13.46 -14.67
N ASP A 199 13.85 14.75 -14.69
CA ASP A 199 13.65 15.55 -13.47
C ASP A 199 12.39 15.09 -12.72
N MET A 200 12.43 15.18 -11.40
CA MET A 200 11.26 14.93 -10.56
C MET A 200 10.04 15.74 -11.04
N TRP A 201 8.84 15.21 -10.87
CA TRP A 201 7.56 15.73 -11.35
C TRP A 201 7.30 15.55 -12.86
N SER A 202 8.30 15.17 -13.67
CA SER A 202 8.10 14.87 -15.10
C SER A 202 7.49 13.48 -15.32
N GLU A 203 6.88 13.27 -16.46
CA GLU A 203 6.34 11.95 -16.85
C GLU A 203 7.47 10.93 -17.07
N GLU A 204 8.64 11.38 -17.54
CA GLU A 204 9.84 10.56 -17.68
C GLU A 204 10.33 10.05 -16.32
N TYR A 205 10.31 10.93 -15.29
CA TYR A 205 10.70 10.51 -13.94
C TYR A 205 9.72 9.47 -13.38
N GLN A 206 8.41 9.67 -13.57
CA GLN A 206 7.41 8.70 -13.13
C GLN A 206 7.64 7.33 -13.77
N CYS A 207 7.90 7.30 -15.08
CA CYS A 207 8.18 6.05 -15.80
C CYS A 207 9.48 5.38 -15.33
N ALA A 208 10.57 6.14 -15.20
CA ALA A 208 11.85 5.62 -14.75
C ALA A 208 11.77 5.09 -13.30
N TRP A 209 11.05 5.79 -12.44
CA TRP A 209 10.81 5.41 -11.06
C TRP A 209 9.99 4.11 -10.96
N LEU A 210 8.89 4.00 -11.70
CA LEU A 210 8.08 2.78 -11.75
C LEU A 210 8.90 1.59 -12.28
N ASP A 211 9.67 1.79 -13.36
CA ASP A 211 10.53 0.76 -13.93
C ASP A 211 11.60 0.28 -12.92
N MET A 212 12.19 1.20 -12.14
CA MET A 212 13.12 0.86 -11.06
C MET A 212 12.45 -0.04 -10.00
N TYR A 213 11.24 0.30 -9.56
CA TYR A 213 10.48 -0.52 -8.61
C TYR A 213 10.17 -1.90 -9.18
N HIS A 214 9.74 -1.96 -10.44
CA HIS A 214 9.42 -3.22 -11.11
C HIS A 214 10.63 -4.15 -11.21
N ARG A 215 11.82 -3.62 -11.50
CA ARG A 215 13.06 -4.42 -11.49
C ARG A 215 13.34 -5.02 -10.12
N VAL A 216 13.09 -4.29 -9.03
CA VAL A 216 13.25 -4.82 -7.67
C VAL A 216 12.20 -5.88 -7.37
N PHE A 217 10.93 -5.62 -7.70
CA PHE A 217 9.85 -6.59 -7.48
C PHE A 217 10.12 -7.93 -8.19
N ASP A 218 10.64 -7.87 -9.42
CA ASP A 218 10.94 -9.06 -10.21
C ASP A 218 12.11 -9.88 -9.63
N ARG A 219 13.02 -9.24 -8.85
CA ARG A 219 14.17 -9.91 -8.21
C ARG A 219 13.83 -10.50 -6.85
N VAL A 220 12.90 -9.93 -6.10
CA VAL A 220 12.56 -10.36 -4.75
C VAL A 220 11.44 -11.39 -4.79
N SER A 221 11.77 -12.64 -4.51
CA SER A 221 10.85 -13.78 -4.71
C SER A 221 9.60 -13.76 -3.82
N ALA A 222 9.64 -13.07 -2.68
CA ALA A 222 8.49 -12.90 -1.79
C ALA A 222 7.46 -11.90 -2.32
N VAL A 223 7.83 -10.99 -3.25
CA VAL A 223 6.88 -10.04 -3.83
C VAL A 223 5.98 -10.78 -4.82
N VAL A 224 4.69 -10.84 -4.48
CA VAL A 224 3.67 -11.58 -5.24
C VAL A 224 2.59 -10.67 -5.83
N GLY A 225 2.59 -9.38 -5.47
CA GLY A 225 1.60 -8.42 -5.94
C GLY A 225 2.06 -6.97 -5.84
N GLU A 226 1.46 -6.14 -6.66
CA GLU A 226 1.75 -4.70 -6.73
C GLU A 226 0.48 -3.89 -6.98
N GLN A 227 0.30 -2.77 -6.25
CA GLN A 227 -0.79 -1.83 -6.41
C GLN A 227 -0.22 -0.42 -6.47
N VAL A 228 -0.33 0.23 -7.63
CA VAL A 228 0.18 1.58 -7.79
C VAL A 228 -0.67 2.60 -7.02
N TRP A 229 -0.04 3.51 -6.32
CA TRP A 229 -0.66 4.69 -5.76
C TRP A 229 -0.36 5.89 -6.64
N ASN A 230 -1.34 6.40 -7.48
CA ASN A 230 -2.66 5.80 -7.52
C ASN A 230 -3.22 5.79 -8.95
N PHE A 231 -4.46 5.41 -9.11
CA PHE A 231 -5.13 5.34 -10.40
C PHE A 231 -5.21 6.71 -11.09
N ALA A 232 -5.72 7.74 -10.40
CA ALA A 232 -5.88 9.07 -10.97
C ALA A 232 -5.62 10.18 -9.95
N ASP A 233 -5.15 11.33 -10.42
CA ASP A 233 -4.94 12.51 -9.59
C ASP A 233 -6.22 12.92 -8.85
N PHE A 234 -6.08 13.38 -7.61
CA PHE A 234 -7.22 13.82 -6.80
C PHE A 234 -6.89 15.05 -5.95
N ALA A 235 -7.94 15.75 -5.51
CA ALA A 235 -7.81 16.94 -4.68
C ALA A 235 -7.37 16.59 -3.25
N THR A 236 -6.46 17.38 -2.71
CA THR A 236 -6.06 17.36 -1.29
C THR A 236 -5.91 18.79 -0.78
N SER A 237 -5.65 18.96 0.50
CA SER A 237 -5.10 20.21 1.01
C SER A 237 -3.78 20.55 0.31
N GLN A 238 -3.49 21.84 0.16
CA GLN A 238 -2.28 22.33 -0.53
C GLN A 238 -1.07 22.24 0.39
N GLY A 239 0.09 22.00 -0.20
CA GLY A 239 1.38 21.94 0.47
C GLY A 239 2.50 21.75 -0.54
N ILE A 240 3.75 21.88 -0.11
CA ILE A 240 4.91 21.70 -1.00
C ILE A 240 5.00 20.30 -1.63
N LEU A 241 4.44 19.28 -0.97
CA LEU A 241 4.35 17.92 -1.46
C LEU A 241 2.98 17.62 -2.10
N ARG A 242 2.10 18.61 -2.22
CA ARG A 242 0.72 18.48 -2.73
C ARG A 242 0.32 19.70 -3.55
N VAL A 243 1.12 20.04 -4.52
CA VAL A 243 0.87 21.18 -5.41
C VAL A 243 -0.28 20.83 -6.38
N GLY A 244 -1.42 21.50 -6.18
CA GLY A 244 -2.62 21.22 -6.98
C GLY A 244 -3.30 19.88 -6.68
N GLY A 245 -3.06 19.29 -5.49
CA GLY A 245 -3.58 17.99 -5.05
C GLY A 245 -2.53 16.87 -5.09
N ASN A 246 -2.98 15.63 -4.91
CA ASN A 246 -2.14 14.44 -5.10
C ASN A 246 -2.00 14.19 -6.61
N LYS A 247 -0.76 14.15 -7.09
CA LYS A 247 -0.41 14.00 -8.51
C LYS A 247 0.22 12.65 -8.85
N LYS A 248 0.11 11.67 -7.93
CA LYS A 248 0.66 10.32 -8.15
C LYS A 248 -0.16 9.46 -9.12
N GLY A 249 -1.31 9.97 -9.59
CA GLY A 249 -2.13 9.27 -10.56
C GLY A 249 -1.35 8.86 -11.81
N ILE A 250 -1.63 7.66 -12.31
CA ILE A 250 -1.21 7.24 -13.66
C ILE A 250 -2.12 7.85 -14.74
N PHE A 251 -3.30 8.33 -14.31
CA PHE A 251 -4.19 9.18 -15.09
C PHE A 251 -4.31 10.55 -14.43
N SER A 252 -4.59 11.58 -15.21
CA SER A 252 -5.01 12.87 -14.67
C SER A 252 -6.37 12.75 -13.97
N ARG A 253 -6.81 13.79 -13.25
CA ARG A 253 -8.11 13.80 -12.57
C ARG A 253 -9.30 13.60 -13.52
N ASP A 254 -9.18 14.07 -14.75
CA ASP A 254 -10.16 13.89 -15.83
C ASP A 254 -9.94 12.61 -16.67
N ARG A 255 -9.13 11.68 -16.16
CA ARG A 255 -8.89 10.32 -16.70
C ARG A 255 -8.10 10.30 -18.01
N LYS A 256 -7.32 11.33 -18.30
CA LYS A 256 -6.37 11.29 -19.42
C LYS A 256 -5.11 10.52 -19.00
N PRO A 257 -4.64 9.58 -19.81
CA PRO A 257 -3.46 8.79 -19.44
C PRO A 257 -2.19 9.65 -19.43
N LYS A 258 -1.36 9.46 -18.42
CA LYS A 258 0.04 9.89 -18.45
C LYS A 258 0.89 8.77 -19.08
N SER A 259 2.14 9.04 -19.40
CA SER A 259 3.08 8.03 -19.97
C SER A 259 3.15 6.76 -19.13
N ALA A 260 3.04 6.87 -17.82
CA ALA A 260 3.03 5.74 -16.89
C ALA A 260 1.88 4.75 -17.13
N ALA A 261 0.72 5.20 -17.65
CA ALA A 261 -0.40 4.31 -17.95
C ALA A 261 -0.02 3.27 -19.02
N PHE A 262 0.73 3.68 -20.04
CA PHE A 262 1.19 2.80 -21.11
C PHE A 262 2.31 1.87 -20.64
N LEU A 263 3.20 2.35 -19.76
CA LEU A 263 4.22 1.51 -19.13
C LEU A 263 3.60 0.40 -18.30
N LEU A 264 2.65 0.72 -17.44
CA LEU A 264 1.93 -0.26 -16.61
C LEU A 264 1.09 -1.22 -17.44
N GLN A 265 0.41 -0.72 -18.49
CA GLN A 265 -0.30 -1.59 -19.42
C GLN A 265 0.63 -2.64 -20.02
N LYS A 266 1.80 -2.22 -20.54
CA LYS A 266 2.80 -3.13 -21.11
C LYS A 266 3.27 -4.16 -20.09
N ARG A 267 3.57 -3.71 -18.83
CA ARG A 267 4.00 -4.61 -17.76
C ARG A 267 2.94 -5.65 -17.46
N TRP A 268 1.75 -5.21 -17.11
CA TRP A 268 0.70 -6.10 -16.62
C TRP A 268 0.13 -7.03 -17.70
N THR A 269 0.08 -6.61 -18.97
CA THR A 269 -0.33 -7.50 -20.07
C THR A 269 0.76 -8.46 -20.51
N GLY A 270 2.03 -8.16 -20.20
CA GLY A 270 3.17 -9.03 -20.48
C GLY A 270 3.48 -10.06 -19.41
N MET A 271 2.86 -9.97 -18.24
CA MET A 271 3.06 -10.94 -17.14
C MET A 271 2.34 -12.26 -17.42
N ASN A 272 3.08 -13.37 -17.40
CA ASN A 272 2.51 -14.71 -17.39
C ASN A 272 2.27 -15.15 -15.94
N PHE A 273 1.00 -15.14 -15.49
CA PHE A 273 0.65 -15.63 -14.17
C PHE A 273 0.83 -17.16 -14.11
N GLY A 274 1.71 -17.61 -13.23
CA GLY A 274 2.03 -19.01 -13.01
C GLY A 274 3.47 -19.42 -13.36
N GLU A 275 4.21 -18.63 -14.11
CA GLU A 275 5.63 -18.84 -14.33
C GLU A 275 6.43 -17.69 -13.70
N LYS A 276 7.14 -17.99 -12.60
CA LYS A 276 8.18 -17.05 -12.13
C LYS A 276 9.25 -16.91 -13.21
N PRO A 277 9.81 -15.70 -13.43
CA PRO A 277 10.96 -15.54 -14.32
C PRO A 277 12.04 -16.56 -13.90
N GLN A 278 12.45 -17.42 -14.82
CA GLN A 278 13.58 -18.31 -14.58
C GLN A 278 14.79 -17.41 -14.28
N GLN A 279 15.35 -17.54 -13.09
CA GLN A 279 16.62 -16.90 -12.77
C GLN A 279 17.63 -17.33 -13.85
N GLY A 280 18.04 -16.38 -14.68
CA GLY A 280 18.99 -16.60 -15.73
C GLY A 280 20.24 -17.25 -15.17
N GLY A 281 20.45 -18.50 -15.50
CA GLY A 281 21.66 -19.22 -15.16
C GLY A 281 22.87 -18.44 -15.71
N LYS A 282 23.78 -18.07 -14.83
CA LYS A 282 25.09 -17.57 -15.21
C LYS A 282 25.78 -18.67 -16.06
N GLN A 283 26.00 -18.39 -17.31
CA GLN A 283 27.09 -19.02 -18.08
C GLN A 283 28.36 -18.18 -17.93
#